data_19c521c5d1fac309260f5ae6ba13c879
#
_entry.id   19c521c5d1fac309260f5ae6ba13c879
#
_cell.length_a   1.000
_cell.length_b   1.000
_cell.length_c   1.000
_cell.angle_alpha   90.00
_cell.angle_beta   90.00
_cell.angle_gamma   90.00
#
_symmetry.space_group_name_H-M   'P 1'
#
loop_
_entity.id
_entity.type
_entity.pdbx_description
1 polymer ?
#
loop_
_entity_poly.entity_id
_entity_poly.type
_entity_poly.pdbx_seq_one_letter_code
_entity_poly.pdbx_strand_id
1 'polypeptide(L)'
;AYVNPMLIPSSHPLASVNDSYNAVFVHGDAVENAMFFGRGAGELPTASAVVGDVFDIARNIEYNCCTRISCTCYKQLPIKKMEDTYNSYYVRLQADRCGVLAELTKIFAANQVSIEDIVQKRARSNQLAEIVVITSKVREGDFTRAMDAIKKLERVKEISSLLRVYRAE
;
A
#
# COMPACT_ATOMS: atom_id res chain seq x y z
N ALA A 1 -6.75 -3.52 8.70
CA ALA A 1 -6.32 -3.97 7.36
C ALA A 1 -6.96 -3.06 6.32
N TYR A 2 -6.28 -2.88 5.18
CA TYR A 2 -6.76 -2.13 4.03
C TYR A 2 -6.22 -2.74 2.74
N VAL A 3 -6.90 -2.51 1.62
CA VAL A 3 -6.47 -2.95 0.29
C VAL A 3 -6.23 -1.73 -0.58
N ASN A 4 -5.01 -1.60 -1.11
CA ASN A 4 -4.62 -0.49 -1.98
C ASN A 4 -3.57 -0.94 -2.99
N PRO A 5 -3.55 -0.36 -4.20
CA PRO A 5 -2.41 -0.48 -5.08
C PRO A 5 -1.19 0.19 -4.44
N MET A 6 -0.03 -0.44 -4.59
CA MET A 6 1.22 0.02 -3.98
C MET A 6 2.39 -0.19 -4.95
N LEU A 7 3.29 0.78 -5.02
CA LEU A 7 4.57 0.62 -5.68
C LEU A 7 5.54 -0.07 -4.72
N ILE A 8 6.14 -1.16 -5.16
CA ILE A 8 7.16 -1.91 -4.41
C ILE A 8 8.46 -1.92 -5.20
N PRO A 9 9.64 -1.95 -4.54
CA PRO A 9 10.90 -2.11 -5.22
C PRO A 9 10.95 -3.41 -6.03
N SER A 10 11.56 -3.38 -7.21
CA SER A 10 11.72 -4.59 -8.04
C SER A 10 12.56 -5.69 -7.37
N SER A 11 13.37 -5.33 -6.38
CA SER A 11 14.14 -6.25 -5.55
C SER A 11 13.34 -6.91 -4.43
N HIS A 12 12.11 -6.44 -4.16
CA HIS A 12 11.28 -7.01 -3.10
C HIS A 12 10.71 -8.37 -3.54
N PRO A 13 10.70 -9.41 -2.69
CA PRO A 13 10.20 -10.74 -3.05
C PRO A 13 8.79 -10.75 -3.66
N LEU A 14 7.88 -9.89 -3.18
CA LEU A 14 6.52 -9.75 -3.75
C LEU A 14 6.51 -9.25 -5.18
N ALA A 15 7.57 -8.60 -5.69
CA ALA A 15 7.61 -8.11 -7.06
C ALA A 15 7.67 -9.23 -8.12
N SER A 16 8.03 -10.44 -7.71
CA SER A 16 8.06 -11.63 -8.58
C SER A 16 6.73 -12.38 -8.64
N VAL A 17 5.72 -11.97 -7.86
CA VAL A 17 4.41 -12.63 -7.81
C VAL A 17 3.54 -12.12 -8.96
N ASN A 18 3.25 -12.97 -9.92
CA ASN A 18 2.51 -12.63 -11.13
C ASN A 18 1.34 -13.58 -11.37
N ASP A 19 0.46 -13.21 -12.30
CA ASP A 19 -0.68 -13.98 -12.80
C ASP A 19 -1.64 -14.44 -11.68
N SER A 20 -1.94 -15.72 -11.62
CA SER A 20 -2.86 -16.35 -10.65
C SER A 20 -2.19 -16.68 -9.30
N TYR A 21 -0.93 -16.32 -9.13
CA TYR A 21 -0.24 -16.55 -7.87
C TYR A 21 -0.50 -15.44 -6.87
N ASN A 22 -0.55 -15.83 -5.60
CA ASN A 22 -0.64 -14.94 -4.46
C ASN A 22 0.52 -15.19 -3.51
N ALA A 23 0.86 -14.21 -2.72
CA ALA A 23 1.83 -14.37 -1.66
C ALA A 23 1.44 -13.59 -0.41
N VAL A 24 1.84 -14.10 0.74
CA VAL A 24 1.82 -13.40 2.02
C VAL A 24 3.26 -13.25 2.47
N PHE A 25 3.68 -12.00 2.61
CA PHE A 25 5.01 -11.66 3.12
C PHE A 25 4.88 -11.23 4.58
N VAL A 26 5.66 -11.85 5.44
CA VAL A 26 5.66 -11.61 6.88
C VAL A 26 7.07 -11.22 7.30
N HIS A 27 7.16 -10.12 8.05
CA HIS A 27 8.38 -9.73 8.74
C HIS A 27 8.19 -9.92 10.25
N GLY A 28 9.03 -10.72 10.87
CA GLY A 28 9.01 -11.00 12.30
C GLY A 28 10.38 -10.73 12.93
N ASP A 29 10.39 -10.46 14.22
CA ASP A 29 11.60 -10.13 14.99
C ASP A 29 12.64 -11.27 15.03
N ALA A 30 12.19 -12.51 15.07
CA ALA A 30 13.06 -13.69 15.17
C ALA A 30 13.23 -14.46 13.86
N VAL A 31 12.20 -14.47 13.01
CA VAL A 31 12.20 -15.19 11.72
C VAL A 31 12.66 -14.30 10.58
N GLU A 32 12.80 -12.99 10.85
CA GLU A 32 13.05 -11.97 9.84
C GLU A 32 11.98 -12.01 8.73
N ASN A 33 12.36 -12.36 7.50
CA ASN A 33 11.48 -12.36 6.36
C ASN A 33 11.05 -13.77 6.00
N ALA A 34 9.75 -14.02 5.97
CA ALA A 34 9.15 -15.24 5.47
C ALA A 34 8.11 -14.91 4.39
N MET A 35 8.05 -15.71 3.34
CA MET A 35 7.06 -15.56 2.28
C MET A 35 6.37 -16.89 2.02
N PHE A 36 5.04 -16.85 2.05
CA PHE A 36 4.18 -17.95 1.64
C PHE A 36 3.66 -17.64 0.24
N PHE A 37 3.90 -18.52 -0.70
CA PHE A 37 3.61 -18.32 -2.11
C PHE A 37 2.87 -19.50 -2.67
N GLY A 38 1.81 -19.26 -3.45
CA GLY A 38 1.04 -20.33 -4.07
C GLY A 38 -0.10 -19.81 -4.94
N ARG A 39 -0.83 -20.71 -5.57
CA ARG A 39 -2.01 -20.36 -6.33
C ARG A 39 -3.15 -20.02 -5.38
N GLY A 40 -3.67 -18.79 -5.48
CA GLY A 40 -4.82 -18.33 -4.69
C GLY A 40 -6.16 -18.66 -5.32
N ALA A 41 -6.18 -18.99 -6.62
CA ALA A 41 -7.39 -19.34 -7.37
C ALA A 41 -7.13 -20.58 -8.24
N GLY A 42 -8.20 -21.26 -8.59
CA GLY A 42 -8.22 -22.47 -9.41
C GLY A 42 -9.01 -23.61 -8.74
N GLU A 43 -9.63 -24.44 -9.53
CA GLU A 43 -10.50 -25.53 -9.06
C GLU A 43 -9.73 -26.49 -8.13
N LEU A 44 -8.64 -27.06 -8.61
CA LEU A 44 -7.85 -28.04 -7.86
C LEU A 44 -7.17 -27.45 -6.62
N PRO A 45 -6.50 -26.26 -6.67
CA PRO A 45 -5.92 -25.67 -5.48
C PRO A 45 -6.95 -25.35 -4.39
N THR A 46 -8.12 -24.86 -4.78
CA THR A 46 -9.22 -24.57 -3.84
C THR A 46 -9.79 -25.83 -3.24
N ALA A 47 -10.06 -26.86 -4.07
CA ALA A 47 -10.55 -28.13 -3.59
C ALA A 47 -9.55 -28.80 -2.62
N SER A 48 -8.26 -28.76 -2.94
CA SER A 48 -7.21 -29.31 -2.08
C SER A 48 -7.16 -28.63 -0.71
N ALA A 49 -7.29 -27.31 -0.66
CA ALA A 49 -7.31 -26.55 0.59
C ALA A 49 -8.54 -26.93 1.44
N VAL A 50 -9.73 -26.92 0.85
CA VAL A 50 -10.98 -27.28 1.54
C VAL A 50 -10.94 -28.71 2.07
N VAL A 51 -10.51 -29.67 1.26
CA VAL A 51 -10.43 -31.07 1.67
C VAL A 51 -9.38 -31.26 2.77
N GLY A 52 -8.25 -30.54 2.70
CA GLY A 52 -7.24 -30.54 3.75
C GLY A 52 -7.79 -30.10 5.11
N ASP A 53 -8.56 -29.01 5.12
CA ASP A 53 -9.21 -28.49 6.35
C ASP A 53 -10.27 -29.49 6.87
N VAL A 54 -11.06 -30.12 5.99
CA VAL A 54 -12.02 -31.17 6.38
C VAL A 54 -11.32 -32.33 7.06
N PHE A 55 -10.21 -32.81 6.51
CA PHE A 55 -9.44 -33.90 7.14
C PHE A 55 -8.84 -33.49 8.48
N ASP A 56 -8.36 -32.27 8.63
CA ASP A 56 -7.81 -31.79 9.89
C ASP A 56 -8.91 -31.68 10.97
N ILE A 57 -10.09 -31.17 10.61
CA ILE A 57 -11.26 -31.13 11.48
C ILE A 57 -11.71 -32.53 11.88
N ALA A 58 -11.80 -33.47 10.94
CA ALA A 58 -12.20 -34.84 11.23
C ALA A 58 -11.25 -35.51 12.23
N ARG A 59 -9.94 -35.34 12.05
CA ARG A 59 -8.95 -35.83 13.02
C ARG A 59 -9.09 -35.19 14.41
N ASN A 60 -9.34 -33.88 14.44
CA ASN A 60 -9.54 -33.20 15.70
C ASN A 60 -10.76 -33.71 16.46
N ILE A 61 -11.85 -34.04 15.77
CA ILE A 61 -13.04 -34.64 16.36
C ILE A 61 -12.72 -36.06 16.87
N GLU A 62 -12.09 -36.91 16.05
CA GLU A 62 -11.73 -38.30 16.39
C GLU A 62 -10.83 -38.37 17.63
N TYR A 63 -9.85 -37.47 17.74
CA TYR A 63 -8.92 -37.45 18.87
C TYR A 63 -9.33 -36.51 20.00
N ASN A 64 -10.54 -35.90 19.95
CA ASN A 64 -11.05 -34.94 20.91
C ASN A 64 -10.07 -33.77 21.15
N CYS A 65 -9.45 -33.29 20.10
CA CYS A 65 -8.53 -32.15 20.10
C CYS A 65 -9.25 -30.89 19.62
N CYS A 66 -9.49 -29.90 20.49
CA CYS A 66 -10.20 -28.69 20.11
C CYS A 66 -9.34 -27.72 19.28
N THR A 67 -8.06 -27.59 19.61
CA THR A 67 -7.11 -26.72 18.90
C THR A 67 -5.68 -27.13 19.22
N ARG A 68 -4.77 -27.03 18.25
CA ARG A 68 -3.33 -27.24 18.49
C ARG A 68 -2.72 -26.08 19.28
N ILE A 69 -3.21 -24.86 19.06
CA ILE A 69 -2.77 -23.64 19.75
C ILE A 69 -4.01 -22.88 20.16
N SER A 70 -4.18 -22.67 21.46
CA SER A 70 -5.26 -21.81 21.99
C SER A 70 -5.00 -20.35 21.59
N CYS A 71 -6.06 -19.54 21.57
CA CYS A 71 -5.92 -18.12 21.36
C CYS A 71 -5.05 -17.51 22.46
N THR A 72 -3.96 -16.86 22.07
CA THR A 72 -3.04 -16.15 22.97
C THR A 72 -3.33 -14.65 23.02
N CYS A 73 -4.45 -14.21 22.46
CA CYS A 73 -4.87 -12.80 22.44
C CYS A 73 -5.27 -12.34 23.83
N TYR A 74 -4.33 -11.80 24.59
CA TYR A 74 -4.58 -11.26 25.94
C TYR A 74 -4.64 -9.73 25.96
N LYS A 75 -4.25 -9.06 24.88
CA LYS A 75 -4.30 -7.60 24.77
C LYS A 75 -5.50 -7.16 23.95
N GLN A 76 -6.36 -6.33 24.55
CA GLN A 76 -7.42 -5.63 23.83
C GLN A 76 -6.88 -4.27 23.35
N LEU A 77 -6.20 -4.27 22.20
CA LEU A 77 -5.68 -3.05 21.62
C LEU A 77 -6.76 -2.36 20.77
N PRO A 78 -6.89 -1.03 20.86
CA PRO A 78 -7.80 -0.29 20.01
C PRO A 78 -7.35 -0.37 18.54
N ILE A 79 -8.31 -0.40 17.63
CA ILE A 79 -8.03 -0.34 16.19
C ILE A 79 -7.54 1.07 15.87
N LYS A 80 -6.34 1.16 15.29
CA LYS A 80 -5.76 2.42 14.85
C LYS A 80 -6.59 3.00 13.71
N LYS A 81 -6.92 4.28 13.79
CA LYS A 81 -7.62 4.99 12.72
C LYS A 81 -6.73 5.09 11.48
N MET A 82 -7.34 5.09 10.29
CA MET A 82 -6.59 5.19 9.03
C MET A 82 -5.76 6.48 8.97
N GLU A 83 -6.32 7.59 9.40
CA GLU A 83 -5.67 8.90 9.44
C GLU A 83 -4.37 8.94 10.27
N ASP A 84 -4.20 7.99 11.21
CA ASP A 84 -3.03 7.86 12.08
C ASP A 84 -1.98 6.88 11.53
N THR A 85 -2.21 6.30 10.37
CA THR A 85 -1.22 5.45 9.70
C THR A 85 -0.20 6.32 8.96
N TYR A 86 0.97 5.74 8.69
CA TYR A 86 2.06 6.43 8.01
C TYR A 86 2.43 5.69 6.73
N ASN A 87 2.51 6.42 5.61
CA ASN A 87 2.86 5.89 4.31
C ASN A 87 3.69 6.89 3.52
N SER A 88 4.42 6.42 2.52
CA SER A 88 4.97 7.26 1.45
C SER A 88 4.06 7.20 0.24
N TYR A 89 4.04 8.26 -0.56
CA TYR A 89 3.12 8.39 -1.69
C TYR A 89 3.84 8.76 -2.96
N TYR A 90 3.37 8.18 -4.05
CA TYR A 90 3.63 8.60 -5.41
C TYR A 90 2.40 9.33 -5.93
N VAL A 91 2.58 10.58 -6.33
CA VAL A 91 1.53 11.41 -6.92
C VAL A 91 1.96 11.84 -8.30
N ARG A 92 1.13 11.56 -9.31
CA ARG A 92 1.32 12.04 -10.67
C ARG A 92 0.15 12.94 -11.05
N LEU A 93 0.45 14.15 -11.47
CA LEU A 93 -0.56 15.14 -11.83
C LEU A 93 -0.16 15.91 -13.11
N GLN A 94 -1.17 16.45 -13.76
CA GLN A 94 -1.04 17.35 -14.90
C GLN A 94 -1.43 18.77 -14.47
N ALA A 95 -0.58 19.74 -14.78
CA ALA A 95 -0.80 21.11 -14.36
C ALA A 95 -0.22 22.12 -15.36
N ASP A 96 -0.60 23.39 -15.20
CA ASP A 96 -0.02 24.50 -15.95
C ASP A 96 1.48 24.63 -15.65
N ARG A 97 2.27 25.14 -16.63
CA ARG A 97 3.73 25.14 -16.52
C ARG A 97 4.29 26.13 -15.51
N CYS A 98 3.69 27.31 -15.38
CA CYS A 98 4.25 28.39 -14.58
C CYS A 98 3.64 28.43 -13.17
N GLY A 99 4.51 28.44 -12.15
CA GLY A 99 4.14 28.72 -10.75
C GLY A 99 3.51 27.54 -9.98
N VAL A 100 3.05 26.49 -10.65
CA VAL A 100 2.37 25.36 -9.97
C VAL A 100 3.26 24.65 -8.95
N LEU A 101 4.57 24.50 -9.22
CA LEU A 101 5.48 23.87 -8.26
C LEU A 101 5.58 24.64 -6.95
N ALA A 102 5.58 25.98 -7.01
CA ALA A 102 5.61 26.82 -5.81
C ALA A 102 4.33 26.66 -4.98
N GLU A 103 3.18 26.54 -5.64
CA GLU A 103 1.89 26.29 -4.95
C GLU A 103 1.86 24.90 -4.33
N LEU A 104 2.29 23.86 -5.08
CA LEU A 104 2.34 22.48 -4.58
C LEU A 104 3.25 22.36 -3.36
N THR A 105 4.49 22.88 -3.45
CA THR A 105 5.45 22.80 -2.35
C THR A 105 4.97 23.58 -1.12
N LYS A 106 4.30 24.72 -1.31
CA LYS A 106 3.69 25.47 -0.21
C LYS A 106 2.58 24.67 0.49
N ILE A 107 1.71 23.98 -0.28
CA ILE A 107 0.64 23.15 0.29
C ILE A 107 1.22 21.96 1.03
N PHE A 108 2.19 21.26 0.45
CA PHE A 108 2.85 20.13 1.12
C PHE A 108 3.51 20.59 2.42
N ALA A 109 4.27 21.67 2.40
CA ALA A 109 4.91 22.23 3.60
C ALA A 109 3.88 22.62 4.68
N ALA A 110 2.77 23.28 4.31
CA ALA A 110 1.72 23.67 5.24
C ALA A 110 1.02 22.48 5.91
N ASN A 111 1.03 21.31 5.29
CA ASN A 111 0.46 20.07 5.81
C ASN A 111 1.52 19.08 6.33
N GLN A 112 2.74 19.54 6.57
CA GLN A 112 3.84 18.71 7.10
C GLN A 112 4.19 17.49 6.21
N VAL A 113 3.96 17.60 4.92
CA VAL A 113 4.34 16.59 3.94
C VAL A 113 5.71 16.92 3.38
N SER A 114 6.70 16.09 3.69
CA SER A 114 8.05 16.21 3.13
C SER A 114 8.11 15.57 1.74
N ILE A 115 8.70 16.27 0.78
CA ILE A 115 8.95 15.78 -0.56
C ILE A 115 10.34 15.15 -0.59
N GLU A 116 10.42 13.93 -1.08
CA GLU A 116 11.68 13.22 -1.30
C GLU A 116 12.20 13.47 -2.71
N ASP A 117 11.32 13.26 -3.70
CA ASP A 117 11.63 13.48 -5.11
C ASP A 117 10.52 14.27 -5.79
N ILE A 118 10.92 15.14 -6.70
CA ILE A 118 10.01 15.83 -7.61
C ILE A 118 10.59 15.86 -9.02
N VAL A 119 9.81 15.40 -9.98
CA VAL A 119 10.20 15.35 -11.37
C VAL A 119 9.15 16.05 -12.22
N GLN A 120 9.54 17.06 -12.97
CA GLN A 120 8.69 17.72 -13.95
C GLN A 120 9.11 17.30 -15.35
N LYS A 121 8.21 16.68 -16.10
CA LYS A 121 8.38 16.31 -17.49
C LYS A 121 7.57 17.21 -18.41
N ARG A 122 8.08 17.45 -19.61
CA ARG A 122 7.29 18.13 -20.66
C ARG A 122 6.20 17.19 -21.14
N ALA A 123 4.94 17.62 -21.10
CA ALA A 123 3.88 16.87 -21.75
C ALA A 123 4.12 16.81 -23.28
N ARG A 124 3.84 15.67 -23.87
CA ARG A 124 4.10 15.42 -25.29
C ARG A 124 3.14 16.17 -26.23
N SER A 125 2.00 16.64 -25.79
CA SER A 125 0.99 17.22 -26.71
C SER A 125 0.25 18.48 -26.26
N ASN A 126 0.10 18.83 -24.98
CA ASN A 126 -0.83 19.89 -24.55
C ASN A 126 -0.21 20.88 -23.57
N GLN A 127 0.69 21.72 -23.91
CA GLN A 127 1.21 22.84 -23.07
C GLN A 127 1.23 22.61 -21.52
N LEU A 128 0.66 21.49 -21.01
CA LEU A 128 0.66 21.10 -19.62
C LEU A 128 1.99 20.48 -19.22
N ALA A 129 2.34 20.58 -17.95
CA ALA A 129 3.44 19.86 -17.34
C ALA A 129 2.94 18.61 -16.63
N GLU A 130 3.60 17.48 -16.85
CA GLU A 130 3.44 16.31 -16.00
C GLU A 130 4.39 16.43 -14.82
N ILE A 131 3.85 16.39 -13.62
CA ILE A 131 4.62 16.49 -12.39
C ILE A 131 4.43 15.19 -11.60
N VAL A 132 5.55 14.60 -11.21
CA VAL A 132 5.60 13.43 -10.34
C VAL A 132 6.24 13.87 -9.03
N VAL A 133 5.57 13.57 -7.93
CA VAL A 133 6.05 13.82 -6.57
C VAL A 133 6.12 12.51 -5.82
N ILE A 134 7.23 12.27 -5.14
CA ILE A 134 7.37 11.17 -4.18
C ILE A 134 7.57 11.81 -2.81
N THR A 135 6.74 11.41 -1.84
CA THR A 135 6.83 11.93 -0.48
C THR A 135 7.66 11.00 0.41
N SER A 136 8.30 11.57 1.41
CA SER A 136 8.78 10.81 2.56
C SER A 136 7.60 10.19 3.32
N LYS A 137 7.89 9.37 4.33
CA LYS A 137 6.86 8.77 5.21
C LYS A 137 6.09 9.87 5.93
N VAL A 138 4.79 9.94 5.75
CA VAL A 138 3.89 10.97 6.26
C VAL A 138 2.62 10.35 6.84
N ARG A 139 2.00 11.03 7.80
CA ARG A 139 0.73 10.63 8.37
C ARG A 139 -0.37 10.75 7.32
N GLU A 140 -1.22 9.73 7.17
CA GLU A 140 -2.31 9.67 6.17
C GLU A 140 -3.23 10.89 6.23
N GLY A 141 -3.59 11.35 7.44
CA GLY A 141 -4.46 12.52 7.62
C GLY A 141 -3.84 13.81 7.09
N ASP A 142 -2.53 13.99 7.25
CA ASP A 142 -1.81 15.18 6.78
C ASP A 142 -1.70 15.16 5.24
N PHE A 143 -1.38 14.00 4.70
CA PHE A 143 -1.34 13.78 3.25
C PHE A 143 -2.72 14.00 2.60
N THR A 144 -3.78 13.48 3.20
CA THR A 144 -5.15 13.66 2.69
C THR A 144 -5.53 15.13 2.65
N ARG A 145 -5.24 15.91 3.71
CA ARG A 145 -5.49 17.37 3.71
C ARG A 145 -4.70 18.09 2.62
N ALA A 146 -3.43 17.71 2.42
CA ALA A 146 -2.63 18.29 1.34
C ALA A 146 -3.24 18.00 -0.03
N MET A 147 -3.65 16.76 -0.27
CA MET A 147 -4.27 16.36 -1.55
C MET A 147 -5.61 17.06 -1.80
N ASP A 148 -6.42 17.25 -0.77
CA ASP A 148 -7.70 17.97 -0.89
C ASP A 148 -7.49 19.46 -1.18
N ALA A 149 -6.41 20.06 -0.68
CA ALA A 149 -6.02 21.41 -1.04
C ALA A 149 -5.48 21.49 -2.49
N ILE A 150 -4.67 20.52 -2.91
CA ILE A 150 -4.13 20.43 -4.28
C ILE A 150 -5.24 20.27 -5.32
N LYS A 151 -6.26 19.46 -5.05
CA LYS A 151 -7.43 19.28 -5.93
C LYS A 151 -8.20 20.58 -6.20
N LYS A 152 -8.11 21.56 -5.29
CA LYS A 152 -8.80 22.87 -5.42
C LYS A 152 -8.00 23.89 -6.22
N LEU A 153 -6.74 23.59 -6.56
CA LEU A 153 -5.92 24.50 -7.37
C LEU A 153 -6.41 24.52 -8.82
N GLU A 154 -6.77 25.67 -9.33
CA GLU A 154 -7.19 25.86 -10.74
C GLU A 154 -6.09 25.42 -11.73
N ARG A 155 -4.83 25.54 -11.34
CA ARG A 155 -3.66 25.16 -12.14
C ARG A 155 -3.46 23.66 -12.25
N VAL A 156 -3.99 22.86 -11.33
CA VAL A 156 -3.97 21.41 -11.39
C VAL A 156 -5.18 20.95 -12.20
N LYS A 157 -4.93 20.36 -13.36
CA LYS A 157 -5.99 19.92 -14.25
C LYS A 157 -6.46 18.51 -13.95
N GLU A 158 -5.52 17.65 -13.55
CA GLU A 158 -5.80 16.24 -13.30
C GLU A 158 -4.78 15.65 -12.32
N ILE A 159 -5.25 14.82 -11.41
CA ILE A 159 -4.40 13.90 -10.65
C ILE A 159 -4.50 12.53 -11.34
N SER A 160 -3.53 12.24 -12.19
CA SER A 160 -3.55 11.06 -13.06
C SER A 160 -3.25 9.77 -12.29
N SER A 161 -2.55 9.83 -11.16
CA SER A 161 -2.25 8.66 -10.34
C SER A 161 -1.89 9.06 -8.91
N LEU A 162 -2.37 8.27 -7.97
CA LEU A 162 -2.02 8.36 -6.56
C LEU A 162 -1.84 6.94 -6.02
N LEU A 163 -0.61 6.58 -5.65
CA LEU A 163 -0.25 5.25 -5.19
C LEU A 163 0.55 5.35 -3.89
N ARG A 164 0.43 4.36 -3.02
CA ARG A 164 1.36 4.22 -1.91
C ARG A 164 2.69 3.66 -2.38
N VAL A 165 3.75 4.01 -1.68
CA VAL A 165 5.10 3.49 -1.95
C VAL A 165 5.54 2.66 -0.75
N TYR A 166 5.89 1.41 -1.01
CA TYR A 166 6.45 0.53 0.01
C TYR A 166 7.88 0.99 0.35
N ARG A 167 8.13 1.15 1.64
CA ARG A 167 9.47 1.37 2.20
C ARG A 167 9.71 0.26 3.22
N ALA A 168 10.77 -0.50 3.03
CA ALA A 168 11.25 -1.39 4.08
C ALA A 168 11.67 -0.54 5.29
N GLU A 169 11.26 -0.95 6.47
CA GLU A 169 11.69 -0.32 7.74
C GLU A 169 13.09 -0.73 8.09
#